data_2317eb52bb66f224bf65b82d3c340a5c
#
_entry.id   2317eb52bb66f224bf65b82d3c340a5c
#
_cell.length_a   1.000
_cell.length_b   1.000
_cell.length_c   1.000
_cell.angle_alpha   90.00
_cell.angle_beta   90.00
_cell.angle_gamma   90.00
#
_symmetry.space_group_name_H-M   'P 1'
#
loop_
_entity.id
_entity.type
_entity.pdbx_description
1 polymer ?
#
loop_
_entity_poly.entity_id
_entity_poly.type
_entity_poly.pdbx_seq_one_letter_code
_entity_poly.pdbx_strand_id
1 'polypeptide(L)'
;MIEVIDRSGLARAGKWMTESTFIEFPNIVYSDTASFPAPPNAELRASWNDGLIISSCSAQLSKFISDIHAPFDRKSQNEPVLDGDVAILDNSFELRRDARSFSDSIVALRSKIGYNKLIFAPGLMEPSNMALLAYCGIDLFDNSRVLYATAKGFVLLPSGTYKASDLGISQESLLERNMIEVSNELALVKYMIRTGRLRELVETRVNASAWAVASLRLLDLEYYSFQERYTPVTGSEFYCNSKSSLMRPDVRRFRERIMERWEPPKHKKILLMIPCSAKKPYYTSKSHRLFEEVLLSIPNSCAIQELIITSPLGTVPREFETFYPASQYDIPVTGNWDLEEIDMIQNLVRHAASFGFEKIVCNLGSESEFVQEVVDCIDTSDGNSATSPEALSKLREVLMEECQKLEKVPRSVDRIEMVRSMCRYQFGKEGGAMLDGASVVGKYPYLKIMRDGVQLGMLTPERGMISLTLEGAEVLSQLNLNVIEIGDFDLTGSLFSVGIVSADERIRPGDEVVIRRNGELAGTGVSLMSGSEMADSRRGEAVKVRHKIKKK
;
A
#
# COMPACT_ATOMS: atom_id res chain seq x y z
N MET A 1 15.10 -9.71 20.58
CA MET A 1 14.74 -10.33 19.30
C MET A 1 13.30 -9.98 18.93
N ILE A 2 13.03 -9.59 17.67
CA ILE A 2 11.78 -8.96 17.24
C ILE A 2 11.02 -9.90 16.29
N GLU A 3 9.73 -10.10 16.54
CA GLU A 3 8.80 -10.82 15.70
C GLU A 3 7.66 -9.89 15.28
N VAL A 4 7.55 -9.60 13.99
CA VAL A 4 6.47 -8.78 13.43
C VAL A 4 5.30 -9.69 13.05
N ILE A 5 4.10 -9.35 13.54
CA ILE A 5 2.87 -10.12 13.32
C ILE A 5 1.99 -9.43 12.29
N ASP A 6 1.78 -8.12 12.46
CA ASP A 6 0.91 -7.32 11.59
C ASP A 6 1.66 -6.11 11.03
N ARG A 7 1.22 -5.64 9.85
CA ARG A 7 1.79 -4.49 9.14
C ARG A 7 0.73 -3.60 8.52
N SER A 8 1.08 -2.31 8.46
CA SER A 8 0.37 -1.32 7.64
C SER A 8 1.40 -0.35 7.05
N GLY A 9 1.91 -0.66 5.86
CA GLY A 9 3.07 0.02 5.30
C GLY A 9 4.33 -0.23 6.14
N LEU A 10 5.02 0.84 6.55
CA LEU A 10 6.17 0.79 7.46
C LEU A 10 5.81 0.47 8.91
N ALA A 11 4.58 0.77 9.31
CA ALA A 11 4.12 0.50 10.66
C ALA A 11 4.01 -1.00 10.93
N ARG A 12 4.43 -1.40 12.11
CA ARG A 12 4.50 -2.80 12.53
C ARG A 12 3.85 -2.98 13.89
N ALA A 13 3.23 -4.14 14.09
CA ALA A 13 2.82 -4.62 15.40
C ALA A 13 3.35 -6.02 15.60
N GLY A 14 3.78 -6.35 16.82
CA GLY A 14 4.37 -7.65 17.09
C GLY A 14 4.90 -7.78 18.50
N LYS A 15 5.89 -8.66 18.67
CA LYS A 15 6.48 -9.01 19.96
C LYS A 15 7.99 -8.79 19.97
N TRP A 16 8.44 -8.08 20.97
CA TRP A 16 9.84 -7.96 21.29
C TRP A 16 10.20 -9.00 22.36
N MET A 17 10.90 -10.03 21.94
CA MET A 17 11.32 -11.14 22.78
C MET A 17 12.61 -10.77 23.51
N THR A 18 12.58 -10.73 24.84
CA THR A 18 13.73 -10.61 25.73
C THR A 18 14.14 -11.99 26.26
N GLU A 19 15.11 -12.05 27.17
CA GLU A 19 15.57 -13.34 27.73
C GLU A 19 14.46 -14.09 28.52
N SER A 20 13.55 -13.35 29.17
CA SER A 20 12.59 -13.92 30.10
C SER A 20 11.12 -13.59 29.81
N THR A 21 10.86 -12.66 28.89
CA THR A 21 9.50 -12.17 28.62
C THR A 21 9.39 -11.67 27.18
N PHE A 22 8.16 -11.37 26.76
CA PHE A 22 7.92 -10.61 25.53
C PHE A 22 7.17 -9.31 25.86
N ILE A 23 7.40 -8.30 25.03
CA ILE A 23 6.75 -6.99 25.11
C ILE A 23 6.11 -6.73 23.76
N GLU A 24 4.84 -6.35 23.75
CA GLU A 24 4.17 -5.96 22.52
C GLU A 24 4.67 -4.59 22.04
N PHE A 25 4.72 -4.41 20.72
CA PHE A 25 4.92 -3.10 20.09
C PHE A 25 3.84 -2.87 18.99
N PRO A 26 3.50 -1.60 18.66
CA PRO A 26 3.96 -0.37 19.29
C PRO A 26 3.60 -0.27 20.77
N ASN A 27 4.43 0.43 21.55
CA ASN A 27 4.22 0.57 23.00
C ASN A 27 4.72 1.92 23.53
N ILE A 28 4.41 2.20 24.80
CA ILE A 28 4.81 3.41 25.50
C ILE A 28 5.79 3.05 26.63
N VAL A 29 6.91 3.76 26.63
CA VAL A 29 7.88 3.74 27.72
C VAL A 29 7.52 4.86 28.70
N TYR A 30 7.06 4.51 29.89
CA TYR A 30 6.63 5.47 30.88
C TYR A 30 7.80 5.95 31.74
N SER A 31 7.95 7.26 31.88
CA SER A 31 8.84 7.84 32.89
C SER A 31 8.43 7.35 34.27
N ASP A 32 9.41 6.88 35.06
CA ASP A 32 9.19 6.37 36.40
C ASP A 32 10.09 7.15 37.38
N THR A 33 9.50 8.17 37.98
CA THR A 33 10.19 9.06 38.94
C THR A 33 9.36 9.22 40.21
N ALA A 34 9.97 9.67 41.28
CA ALA A 34 9.26 9.93 42.55
C ALA A 34 8.11 10.96 42.37
N SER A 35 8.28 11.95 41.48
CA SER A 35 7.26 12.98 41.21
C SER A 35 6.20 12.52 40.21
N PHE A 36 6.55 11.59 39.33
CA PHE A 36 5.67 11.04 38.28
C PHE A 36 5.87 9.52 38.17
N PRO A 37 5.30 8.75 39.09
CA PRO A 37 5.41 7.30 39.05
C PRO A 37 4.69 6.75 37.81
N ALA A 38 5.29 5.74 37.19
CA ALA A 38 4.66 5.05 36.08
C ALA A 38 3.35 4.39 36.51
N PRO A 39 2.34 4.30 35.63
CA PRO A 39 1.09 3.56 35.91
C PRO A 39 1.38 2.12 36.36
N PRO A 40 0.57 1.55 37.27
CA PRO A 40 0.78 0.18 37.77
C PRO A 40 0.84 -0.88 36.67
N ASN A 41 0.12 -0.66 35.57
CA ASN A 41 0.03 -1.56 34.41
C ASN A 41 1.05 -1.22 33.29
N ALA A 42 2.01 -0.30 33.54
CA ALA A 42 3.03 0.03 32.57
C ALA A 42 3.97 -1.16 32.34
N GLU A 43 4.01 -1.66 31.10
CA GLU A 43 4.91 -2.75 30.70
C GLU A 43 6.37 -2.29 30.59
N LEU A 44 6.58 -1.04 30.14
CA LEU A 44 7.89 -0.42 29.95
C LEU A 44 8.01 0.82 30.82
N ARG A 45 9.13 0.93 31.53
CA ARG A 45 9.44 2.04 32.42
C ARG A 45 10.84 2.58 32.12
N ALA A 46 10.98 3.90 32.13
CA ALA A 46 12.25 4.58 31.98
C ALA A 46 12.63 5.35 33.26
N SER A 47 13.83 5.17 33.73
CA SER A 47 14.45 5.96 34.81
C SER A 47 15.82 6.47 34.37
N TRP A 48 16.30 7.52 35.03
CA TRP A 48 17.63 8.09 34.78
C TRP A 48 18.52 7.84 36.02
N ASN A 49 19.57 7.06 35.79
CA ASN A 49 20.60 6.82 36.76
C ASN A 49 21.92 6.63 36.02
N ASP A 50 22.72 7.69 35.88
CA ASP A 50 23.92 7.73 35.03
C ASP A 50 23.71 7.34 33.58
N GLY A 51 22.51 7.57 33.06
CA GLY A 51 22.04 7.22 31.71
C GLY A 51 20.59 6.77 31.71
N LEU A 52 20.03 6.60 30.51
CA LEU A 52 18.67 6.12 30.32
C LEU A 52 18.61 4.61 30.63
N ILE A 53 17.82 4.23 31.63
CA ILE A 53 17.51 2.84 31.96
C ILE A 53 16.07 2.55 31.56
N ILE A 54 15.87 1.65 30.62
CA ILE A 54 14.54 1.09 30.30
C ILE A 54 14.44 -0.29 30.96
N SER A 55 13.34 -0.52 31.66
CA SER A 55 13.04 -1.77 32.33
C SER A 55 11.61 -2.22 32.01
N SER A 56 11.37 -3.53 32.08
CA SER A 56 10.04 -4.13 32.20
C SER A 56 9.81 -4.58 33.62
N CYS A 57 8.61 -5.05 33.94
CA CYS A 57 8.29 -5.57 35.28
C CYS A 57 9.23 -6.70 35.77
N SER A 58 9.98 -7.33 34.88
CA SER A 58 10.85 -8.50 35.19
C SER A 58 12.29 -8.39 34.69
N ALA A 59 12.65 -7.36 33.91
CA ALA A 59 14.00 -7.27 33.33
C ALA A 59 14.46 -5.84 33.07
N GLN A 60 15.76 -5.60 33.25
CA GLN A 60 16.42 -4.39 32.81
C GLN A 60 16.73 -4.52 31.31
N LEU A 61 16.21 -3.60 30.51
CA LEU A 61 16.25 -3.66 29.04
C LEU A 61 17.29 -2.72 28.42
N SER A 62 17.95 -1.87 29.23
CA SER A 62 18.96 -0.92 28.73
C SER A 62 20.09 -1.58 27.92
N LYS A 63 20.45 -2.82 28.24
CA LYS A 63 21.44 -3.61 27.48
C LYS A 63 21.02 -3.93 26.04
N PHE A 64 19.72 -3.80 25.73
CA PHE A 64 19.19 -4.04 24.38
C PHE A 64 19.07 -2.77 23.54
N ILE A 65 19.49 -1.63 24.07
CA ILE A 65 19.38 -0.33 23.42
C ILE A 65 20.71 0.01 22.77
N SER A 66 20.67 0.34 21.51
CA SER A 66 21.84 0.81 20.76
C SER A 66 21.99 2.32 20.92
N ASP A 67 23.18 2.79 21.23
CA ASP A 67 23.51 4.21 21.25
C ASP A 67 23.62 4.71 19.80
N ILE A 68 22.51 5.18 19.25
CA ILE A 68 22.45 5.77 17.93
C ILE A 68 22.07 7.23 18.07
N HIS A 69 22.99 8.12 17.73
CA HIS A 69 22.74 9.55 17.74
C HIS A 69 22.11 10.00 16.42
N ALA A 70 20.99 10.70 16.50
CA ALA A 70 20.37 11.40 15.39
C ALA A 70 20.31 12.92 15.70
N PRO A 71 20.24 13.80 14.71
CA PRO A 71 20.19 13.50 13.30
C PRO A 71 21.50 12.86 12.83
N PHE A 72 21.40 11.90 11.95
CA PHE A 72 22.61 11.33 11.35
C PHE A 72 23.33 12.45 10.62
N ASP A 73 24.47 12.87 11.16
CA ASP A 73 25.37 13.72 10.39
C ASP A 73 25.88 12.88 9.21
N ARG A 74 25.45 13.23 8.00
CA ARG A 74 25.93 12.61 6.75
C ARG A 74 27.45 12.72 6.61
N LYS A 75 28.10 13.56 7.42
CA LYS A 75 29.55 13.79 7.47
C LYS A 75 30.25 12.97 8.55
N SER A 76 29.52 12.32 9.46
CA SER A 76 30.14 11.49 10.50
C SER A 76 30.76 10.24 9.88
N GLN A 77 32.07 10.10 10.04
CA GLN A 77 32.84 8.92 9.58
C GLN A 77 32.72 7.73 10.55
N ASN A 78 32.13 7.92 11.72
CA ASN A 78 31.97 6.86 12.72
C ASN A 78 30.67 6.11 12.46
N GLU A 79 30.76 4.82 12.15
CA GLU A 79 29.59 3.95 12.13
C GLU A 79 29.08 3.75 13.56
N PRO A 80 27.77 3.98 13.84
CA PRO A 80 27.22 3.71 15.16
C PRO A 80 27.30 2.22 15.47
N VAL A 81 27.62 1.89 16.71
CA VAL A 81 27.56 0.51 17.19
C VAL A 81 26.10 0.10 17.26
N LEU A 82 25.69 -0.87 16.43
CA LEU A 82 24.32 -1.36 16.32
C LEU A 82 24.10 -2.59 17.22
N ASP A 83 24.57 -2.55 18.46
CA ASP A 83 24.27 -3.59 19.44
C ASP A 83 22.86 -3.39 20.01
N GLY A 84 22.17 -4.49 20.29
CA GLY A 84 20.83 -4.45 20.87
C GLY A 84 19.69 -4.42 19.84
N ASP A 85 18.46 -4.50 20.35
CA ASP A 85 17.22 -4.64 19.58
C ASP A 85 16.51 -3.30 19.34
N VAL A 86 16.91 -2.23 20.02
CA VAL A 86 16.24 -0.91 19.97
C VAL A 86 17.25 0.16 19.55
N ALA A 87 16.89 0.92 18.53
CA ALA A 87 17.60 2.11 18.10
C ALA A 87 16.86 3.36 18.60
N ILE A 88 17.57 4.29 19.24
CA ILE A 88 17.01 5.54 19.71
C ILE A 88 17.13 6.59 18.60
N LEU A 89 16.01 7.23 18.26
CA LEU A 89 16.02 8.47 17.49
C LEU A 89 16.37 9.61 18.44
N ASP A 90 17.66 9.84 18.60
CA ASP A 90 18.17 10.88 19.48
C ASP A 90 17.74 12.28 19.01
N ASN A 91 17.65 13.25 19.91
CA ASN A 91 17.13 14.60 19.60
C ASN A 91 15.74 14.63 18.94
N SER A 92 14.95 13.57 19.05
CA SER A 92 13.62 13.50 18.45
C SER A 92 12.71 14.65 18.87
N PHE A 93 12.86 15.17 20.09
CA PHE A 93 12.14 16.36 20.55
C PHE A 93 12.43 17.61 19.69
N GLU A 94 13.67 17.80 19.22
CA GLU A 94 14.06 18.91 18.35
C GLU A 94 13.48 18.73 16.93
N LEU A 95 13.38 17.50 16.45
CA LEU A 95 12.84 17.18 15.12
C LEU A 95 11.36 17.57 14.96
N ARG A 96 10.66 17.82 16.06
CA ARG A 96 9.30 18.34 16.04
C ARG A 96 9.18 19.75 15.47
N ARG A 97 10.28 20.49 15.38
CA ARG A 97 10.30 21.86 14.84
C ARG A 97 10.50 21.90 13.33
N ASP A 98 11.02 20.84 12.75
CA ASP A 98 11.31 20.76 11.33
C ASP A 98 10.91 19.40 10.75
N ALA A 99 9.86 19.42 9.93
CA ALA A 99 9.31 18.24 9.28
C ALA A 99 10.32 17.58 8.32
N ARG A 100 11.18 18.39 7.68
CA ARG A 100 12.21 17.86 6.76
C ARG A 100 13.26 17.09 7.53
N SER A 101 13.86 17.70 8.53
CA SER A 101 14.85 17.02 9.37
C SER A 101 14.29 15.75 10.03
N PHE A 102 13.01 15.74 10.42
CA PHE A 102 12.34 14.55 10.93
C PHE A 102 12.26 13.46 9.85
N SER A 103 11.75 13.78 8.67
CA SER A 103 11.57 12.81 7.59
C SER A 103 12.91 12.25 7.12
N ASP A 104 13.92 13.10 6.93
CA ASP A 104 15.28 12.71 6.57
C ASP A 104 15.88 11.75 7.61
N SER A 105 15.74 12.09 8.89
CA SER A 105 16.31 11.31 9.99
C SER A 105 15.67 9.93 10.11
N ILE A 106 14.32 9.85 10.03
CA ILE A 106 13.62 8.56 10.17
C ILE A 106 13.89 7.63 9.00
N VAL A 107 13.92 8.15 7.77
CA VAL A 107 14.25 7.37 6.58
C VAL A 107 15.71 6.90 6.62
N ALA A 108 16.64 7.78 6.97
CA ALA A 108 18.06 7.43 7.11
C ALA A 108 18.27 6.39 8.21
N LEU A 109 17.63 6.57 9.39
CA LEU A 109 17.71 5.63 10.50
C LEU A 109 17.22 4.24 10.09
N ARG A 110 15.99 4.12 9.56
CA ARG A 110 15.44 2.82 9.14
C ARG A 110 16.29 2.16 8.05
N SER A 111 16.77 2.92 7.08
CA SER A 111 17.65 2.39 6.02
C SER A 111 18.98 1.85 6.57
N LYS A 112 19.49 2.42 7.66
CA LYS A 112 20.74 2.00 8.29
C LYS A 112 20.58 0.80 9.22
N ILE A 113 19.52 0.80 10.06
CA ILE A 113 19.33 -0.25 11.08
C ILE A 113 18.64 -1.51 10.53
N GLY A 114 18.05 -1.42 9.32
CA GLY A 114 17.27 -2.51 8.76
C GLY A 114 15.98 -2.81 9.55
N TYR A 115 15.55 -4.07 9.51
CA TYR A 115 14.24 -4.50 10.03
C TYR A 115 14.29 -5.23 11.36
N ASN A 116 15.48 -5.61 11.81
CA ASN A 116 15.68 -6.39 13.02
C ASN A 116 15.70 -5.55 14.30
N LYS A 117 15.44 -4.24 14.20
CA LYS A 117 15.45 -3.31 15.33
C LYS A 117 14.17 -2.53 15.43
N LEU A 118 13.76 -2.22 16.66
CA LEU A 118 12.71 -1.25 16.96
C LEU A 118 13.31 0.16 16.96
N ILE A 119 12.48 1.15 16.61
CA ILE A 119 12.83 2.57 16.75
C ILE A 119 12.10 3.13 17.96
N PHE A 120 12.87 3.72 18.89
CA PHE A 120 12.37 4.49 20.01
C PHE A 120 12.58 5.98 19.76
N ALA A 121 11.52 6.78 19.82
CA ALA A 121 11.56 8.23 19.62
C ALA A 121 11.05 8.96 20.87
N PRO A 122 11.94 9.26 21.84
CA PRO A 122 11.55 9.93 23.08
C PRO A 122 11.17 11.40 22.84
N GLY A 123 10.19 11.91 23.62
CA GLY A 123 9.81 13.32 23.64
C GLY A 123 9.04 13.84 22.43
N LEU A 124 8.58 12.97 21.53
CA LEU A 124 7.95 13.38 20.28
C LEU A 124 6.43 13.14 20.28
N MET A 125 5.97 12.08 20.92
CA MET A 125 4.60 11.57 20.83
C MET A 125 3.57 12.42 21.56
N GLU A 126 2.47 12.70 20.85
CA GLU A 126 1.18 13.17 21.35
C GLU A 126 0.06 12.35 20.69
N PRO A 127 -1.16 12.29 21.26
CA PRO A 127 -2.28 11.59 20.60
C PRO A 127 -2.51 12.04 19.15
N SER A 128 -2.34 13.34 18.89
CA SER A 128 -2.56 13.93 17.56
C SER A 128 -1.54 13.52 16.48
N ASN A 129 -0.37 13.02 16.85
CA ASN A 129 0.68 12.62 15.90
C ASN A 129 1.10 11.15 16.00
N MET A 130 0.61 10.39 16.97
CA MET A 130 1.01 8.99 17.20
C MET A 130 0.81 8.11 15.97
N ALA A 131 -0.32 8.27 15.27
CA ALA A 131 -0.59 7.53 14.05
C ALA A 131 0.46 7.80 12.96
N LEU A 132 0.85 9.06 12.76
CA LEU A 132 1.90 9.45 11.81
C LEU A 132 3.27 8.87 12.22
N LEU A 133 3.62 8.96 13.50
CA LEU A 133 4.89 8.42 14.01
C LEU A 133 4.98 6.91 13.80
N ALA A 134 3.91 6.17 14.13
CA ALA A 134 3.83 4.75 13.85
C ALA A 134 3.92 4.45 12.34
N TYR A 135 3.23 5.24 11.52
CA TYR A 135 3.27 5.12 10.05
C TYR A 135 4.68 5.34 9.49
N CYS A 136 5.49 6.18 10.12
CA CYS A 136 6.91 6.37 9.79
C CYS A 136 7.81 5.20 10.27
N GLY A 137 7.26 4.21 10.95
CA GLY A 137 8.00 3.03 11.44
C GLY A 137 8.61 3.20 12.83
N ILE A 138 8.12 4.16 13.64
CA ILE A 138 8.47 4.27 15.06
C ILE A 138 7.65 3.23 15.84
N ASP A 139 8.34 2.43 16.63
CA ASP A 139 7.77 1.29 17.34
C ASP A 139 7.55 1.57 18.85
N LEU A 140 8.37 2.44 19.44
CA LEU A 140 8.29 2.80 20.86
C LEU A 140 8.19 4.31 21.04
N PHE A 141 7.28 4.71 21.89
CA PHE A 141 7.01 6.09 22.27
C PHE A 141 7.33 6.30 23.76
N ASP A 142 7.28 7.56 24.23
CA ASP A 142 7.33 7.85 25.66
C ASP A 142 6.25 8.85 26.07
N ASN A 143 6.07 9.03 27.39
CA ASN A 143 5.08 9.94 27.94
C ASN A 143 5.64 11.32 28.34
N SER A 144 6.87 11.66 28.02
CA SER A 144 7.50 12.92 28.47
C SER A 144 6.74 14.16 27.98
N ARG A 145 6.21 14.12 26.75
CA ARG A 145 5.36 15.19 26.22
C ARG A 145 4.04 15.32 26.97
N VAL A 146 3.48 14.21 27.42
CA VAL A 146 2.26 14.20 28.24
C VAL A 146 2.51 14.90 29.57
N LEU A 147 3.60 14.55 30.24
CA LEU A 147 4.01 15.16 31.51
C LEU A 147 4.25 16.66 31.34
N TYR A 148 4.99 17.04 30.29
CA TYR A 148 5.25 18.45 29.99
C TYR A 148 3.96 19.24 29.72
N ALA A 149 3.08 18.74 28.86
CA ALA A 149 1.82 19.38 28.54
C ALA A 149 0.91 19.54 29.79
N THR A 150 0.84 18.49 30.62
CA THR A 150 0.11 18.51 31.88
C THR A 150 0.64 19.58 32.82
N ALA A 151 1.96 19.65 33.00
CA ALA A 151 2.61 20.67 33.85
C ALA A 151 2.34 22.11 33.35
N LYS A 152 2.12 22.29 32.06
CA LYS A 152 1.79 23.57 31.43
C LYS A 152 0.29 23.85 31.33
N GLY A 153 -0.59 22.99 31.86
CA GLY A 153 -2.04 23.16 31.85
C GLY A 153 -2.69 22.87 30.49
N PHE A 154 -2.08 22.01 29.66
CA PHE A 154 -2.63 21.63 28.37
C PHE A 154 -3.20 20.22 28.38
N VAL A 155 -4.40 20.07 27.79
CA VAL A 155 -4.99 18.77 27.43
C VAL A 155 -4.56 18.37 26.02
N LEU A 156 -4.18 17.11 25.89
CA LEU A 156 -3.76 16.51 24.62
C LEU A 156 -4.91 15.66 24.06
N LEU A 157 -5.46 16.08 22.93
CA LEU A 157 -6.51 15.35 22.21
C LEU A 157 -5.98 14.87 20.85
N PRO A 158 -6.64 13.88 20.23
CA PRO A 158 -6.32 13.48 18.86
C PRO A 158 -6.46 14.60 17.82
N SER A 159 -7.25 15.62 18.10
CA SER A 159 -7.45 16.81 17.26
C SER A 159 -6.44 17.93 17.49
N GLY A 160 -5.60 17.85 18.52
CA GLY A 160 -4.61 18.87 18.86
C GLY A 160 -4.43 19.10 20.36
N THR A 161 -3.71 20.17 20.70
CA THR A 161 -3.35 20.56 22.08
C THR A 161 -4.12 21.83 22.45
N TYR A 162 -4.83 21.80 23.58
CA TYR A 162 -5.70 22.88 24.02
C TYR A 162 -5.44 23.25 25.49
N LYS A 163 -5.73 24.48 25.89
CA LYS A 163 -5.70 24.85 27.31
C LYS A 163 -6.79 24.10 28.07
N ALA A 164 -6.42 23.41 29.13
CA ALA A 164 -7.35 22.62 29.94
C ALA A 164 -8.43 23.49 30.59
N SER A 165 -8.06 24.70 31.05
CA SER A 165 -8.99 25.68 31.63
C SER A 165 -10.15 26.06 30.68
N ASP A 166 -9.86 26.20 29.38
CA ASP A 166 -10.83 26.64 28.39
C ASP A 166 -11.87 25.53 28.10
N LEU A 167 -11.53 24.30 28.43
CA LEU A 167 -12.42 23.12 28.31
C LEU A 167 -13.01 22.69 29.66
N GLY A 168 -12.81 23.46 30.74
CA GLY A 168 -13.34 23.15 32.06
C GLY A 168 -12.66 21.94 32.73
N ILE A 169 -11.46 21.58 32.31
CA ILE A 169 -10.68 20.45 32.87
C ILE A 169 -9.81 20.99 33.98
N SER A 170 -9.93 20.41 35.20
CA SER A 170 -9.11 20.81 36.34
C SER A 170 -7.68 20.31 36.21
N GLN A 171 -6.73 21.06 36.80
CA GLN A 171 -5.31 20.68 36.82
C GLN A 171 -5.09 19.32 37.52
N GLU A 172 -5.91 19.00 38.51
CA GLU A 172 -5.81 17.77 39.31
C GLU A 172 -6.15 16.52 38.48
N SER A 173 -7.15 16.63 37.57
CA SER A 173 -7.56 15.52 36.70
C SER A 173 -6.81 15.47 35.37
N LEU A 174 -6.00 16.48 35.06
CA LEU A 174 -5.42 16.68 33.73
C LEU A 174 -4.44 15.58 33.33
N LEU A 175 -3.60 15.12 34.27
CA LEU A 175 -2.66 14.02 33.98
C LEU A 175 -3.40 12.73 33.62
N GLU A 176 -4.36 12.35 34.43
CA GLU A 176 -5.17 11.15 34.19
C GLU A 176 -5.89 11.24 32.83
N ARG A 177 -6.50 12.40 32.53
CA ARG A 177 -7.17 12.64 31.26
C ARG A 177 -6.21 12.48 30.07
N ASN A 178 -5.04 13.12 30.12
CA ASN A 178 -4.05 13.01 29.06
C ASN A 178 -3.53 11.59 28.88
N MET A 179 -3.35 10.83 29.96
CA MET A 179 -2.93 9.43 29.90
C MET A 179 -3.98 8.52 29.30
N ILE A 180 -5.27 8.76 29.57
CA ILE A 180 -6.39 8.04 28.94
C ILE A 180 -6.39 8.28 27.43
N GLU A 181 -6.25 9.52 26.98
CA GLU A 181 -6.22 9.85 25.55
C GLU A 181 -5.05 9.16 24.82
N VAL A 182 -3.88 9.13 25.41
CA VAL A 182 -2.71 8.42 24.87
C VAL A 182 -2.95 6.92 24.77
N SER A 183 -3.54 6.33 25.82
CA SER A 183 -3.84 4.89 25.84
C SER A 183 -4.89 4.50 24.77
N ASN A 184 -5.94 5.32 24.63
CA ASN A 184 -6.96 5.14 23.63
C ASN A 184 -6.39 5.24 22.20
N GLU A 185 -5.54 6.25 21.95
CA GLU A 185 -4.93 6.43 20.63
C GLU A 185 -3.95 5.28 20.32
N LEU A 186 -3.17 4.79 21.29
CA LEU A 186 -2.31 3.63 21.08
C LEU A 186 -3.12 2.37 20.73
N ALA A 187 -4.22 2.14 21.42
CA ALA A 187 -5.11 1.01 21.13
C ALA A 187 -5.69 1.11 19.71
N LEU A 188 -6.09 2.32 19.29
CA LEU A 188 -6.58 2.58 17.93
C LEU A 188 -5.48 2.38 16.88
N VAL A 189 -4.28 2.90 17.11
CA VAL A 189 -3.12 2.70 16.22
C VAL A 189 -2.81 1.21 16.05
N LYS A 190 -2.76 0.43 17.13
CA LYS A 190 -2.58 -1.02 17.07
C LYS A 190 -3.67 -1.72 16.25
N TYR A 191 -4.93 -1.31 16.43
CA TYR A 191 -6.06 -1.84 15.66
C TYR A 191 -5.93 -1.51 14.17
N MET A 192 -5.59 -0.27 13.82
CA MET A 192 -5.45 0.18 12.44
C MET A 192 -4.24 -0.46 11.74
N ILE A 193 -3.17 -0.78 12.46
CA ILE A 193 -2.05 -1.59 11.93
C ILE A 193 -2.54 -3.01 11.59
N ARG A 194 -3.24 -3.68 12.52
CA ARG A 194 -3.77 -5.04 12.31
C ARG A 194 -4.71 -5.15 11.12
N THR A 195 -5.50 -4.12 10.89
CA THR A 195 -6.45 -4.10 9.77
C THR A 195 -5.85 -3.59 8.45
N GLY A 196 -4.57 -3.18 8.45
CA GLY A 196 -3.90 -2.61 7.27
C GLY A 196 -4.38 -1.21 6.88
N ARG A 197 -5.08 -0.51 7.78
CA ARG A 197 -5.78 0.77 7.51
C ARG A 197 -5.18 1.99 8.22
N LEU A 198 -3.95 1.88 8.71
CA LEU A 198 -3.32 2.98 9.47
C LEU A 198 -3.24 4.29 8.68
N ARG A 199 -3.03 4.22 7.36
CA ARG A 199 -2.99 5.41 6.51
C ARG A 199 -4.26 6.26 6.60
N GLU A 200 -5.43 5.68 6.74
CA GLU A 200 -6.69 6.42 6.90
C GLU A 200 -6.71 7.22 8.22
N LEU A 201 -6.23 6.60 9.31
CA LEU A 201 -6.08 7.29 10.59
C LEU A 201 -5.06 8.43 10.49
N VAL A 202 -3.93 8.20 9.81
CA VAL A 202 -2.91 9.25 9.56
C VAL A 202 -3.52 10.44 8.83
N GLU A 203 -4.24 10.23 7.75
CA GLU A 203 -4.88 11.30 6.98
C GLU A 203 -5.88 12.13 7.80
N THR A 204 -6.51 11.51 8.79
CA THR A 204 -7.38 12.21 9.74
C THR A 204 -6.58 13.01 10.77
N ARG A 205 -5.49 12.47 11.30
CA ARG A 205 -4.70 13.04 12.40
C ARG A 205 -3.75 14.14 11.98
N VAL A 206 -3.16 14.06 10.78
CA VAL A 206 -2.15 15.04 10.35
C VAL A 206 -2.66 16.46 10.30
N ASN A 207 -3.97 16.65 10.11
CA ASN A 207 -4.58 17.99 10.10
C ASN A 207 -4.52 18.71 11.47
N ALA A 208 -4.09 18.03 12.54
CA ALA A 208 -3.90 18.64 13.85
C ALA A 208 -2.71 19.62 13.91
N SER A 209 -1.73 19.51 12.99
CA SER A 209 -0.58 20.43 12.98
C SER A 209 0.06 20.56 11.59
N ALA A 210 0.59 21.76 11.30
CA ALA A 210 1.32 22.01 10.05
C ALA A 210 2.55 21.10 9.90
N TRP A 211 3.23 20.78 11.00
CA TRP A 211 4.37 19.86 11.02
C TRP A 211 3.96 18.45 10.54
N ALA A 212 2.84 17.93 11.03
CA ALA A 212 2.37 16.60 10.66
C ALA A 212 1.95 16.53 9.19
N VAL A 213 1.25 17.56 8.69
CA VAL A 213 0.91 17.66 7.25
C VAL A 213 2.16 17.73 6.41
N ALA A 214 3.15 18.56 6.79
CA ALA A 214 4.41 18.68 6.05
C ALA A 214 5.20 17.37 6.05
N SER A 215 5.26 16.66 7.18
CA SER A 215 5.93 15.36 7.28
C SER A 215 5.28 14.31 6.36
N LEU A 216 3.94 14.22 6.35
CA LEU A 216 3.24 13.30 5.45
C LEU A 216 3.49 13.65 3.98
N ARG A 217 3.45 14.94 3.61
CA ARG A 217 3.74 15.39 2.24
C ARG A 217 5.16 15.06 1.80
N LEU A 218 6.15 15.22 2.67
CA LEU A 218 7.54 14.86 2.37
C LEU A 218 7.67 13.35 2.13
N LEU A 219 7.05 12.54 2.97
CA LEU A 219 7.02 11.09 2.78
C LEU A 219 6.39 10.72 1.44
N ASP A 220 5.25 11.31 1.10
CA ASP A 220 4.50 10.98 -0.11
C ASP A 220 5.20 11.46 -1.40
N LEU A 221 5.88 12.59 -1.37
CA LEU A 221 6.49 13.20 -2.55
C LEU A 221 7.96 12.80 -2.72
N GLU A 222 8.77 12.95 -1.67
CA GLU A 222 10.22 12.76 -1.76
C GLU A 222 10.67 11.35 -1.36
N TYR A 223 9.96 10.72 -0.40
CA TYR A 223 10.28 9.37 0.09
C TYR A 223 9.28 8.31 -0.37
N TYR A 224 8.60 8.57 -1.49
CA TYR A 224 7.64 7.63 -2.05
C TYR A 224 8.24 6.24 -2.28
N SER A 225 9.38 6.12 -2.95
CA SER A 225 10.03 4.84 -3.23
C SER A 225 10.41 4.08 -1.95
N PHE A 226 10.68 4.80 -0.85
CA PHE A 226 10.90 4.19 0.45
C PHE A 226 9.62 3.59 1.02
N GLN A 227 8.49 4.32 0.99
CA GLN A 227 7.20 3.84 1.47
C GLN A 227 6.64 2.71 0.60
N GLU A 228 6.77 2.85 -0.73
CA GLU A 228 6.19 1.94 -1.71
C GLU A 228 6.66 0.50 -1.52
N ARG A 229 7.92 0.30 -1.13
CA ARG A 229 8.51 -1.03 -0.84
C ARG A 229 7.72 -1.84 0.20
N TYR A 230 7.10 -1.17 1.17
CA TYR A 230 6.35 -1.81 2.26
C TYR A 230 4.84 -1.79 2.03
N THR A 231 4.39 -1.14 0.98
CA THR A 231 2.97 -1.02 0.67
C THR A 231 2.50 -2.29 -0.04
N PRO A 232 1.50 -3.01 0.50
CA PRO A 232 1.05 -4.26 -0.08
C PRO A 232 0.41 -4.06 -1.46
N VAL A 233 0.43 -5.11 -2.29
CA VAL A 233 -0.25 -5.17 -3.59
C VAL A 233 -1.67 -5.73 -3.49
N THR A 234 -2.09 -6.08 -2.29
CA THR A 234 -3.44 -6.53 -1.95
C THR A 234 -3.86 -5.89 -0.64
N GLY A 235 -5.13 -5.66 -0.44
CA GLY A 235 -5.64 -5.04 0.79
C GLY A 235 -7.13 -5.25 0.95
N SER A 236 -7.63 -4.82 2.11
CA SER A 236 -9.06 -4.66 2.36
C SER A 236 -9.59 -3.39 1.72
N GLU A 237 -10.89 -3.20 1.78
CA GLU A 237 -11.56 -1.95 1.45
C GLU A 237 -10.98 -0.78 2.27
N PHE A 238 -10.78 0.37 1.63
CA PHE A 238 -10.20 1.57 2.24
C PHE A 238 -10.82 2.85 1.68
N TYR A 239 -10.69 3.94 2.43
CA TYR A 239 -11.31 5.22 2.12
C TYR A 239 -10.29 6.26 1.64
N CYS A 240 -10.64 6.95 0.56
CA CYS A 240 -9.91 8.10 0.01
C CYS A 240 -10.69 9.39 0.29
N ASN A 241 -10.76 9.77 1.58
CA ASN A 241 -11.62 10.86 2.04
C ASN A 241 -10.94 12.24 2.07
N SER A 242 -9.67 12.30 1.74
CA SER A 242 -8.88 13.53 1.77
C SER A 242 -8.08 13.70 0.49
N LYS A 243 -7.67 14.93 0.21
CA LYS A 243 -6.77 15.24 -0.92
C LYS A 243 -5.43 14.50 -0.83
N SER A 244 -4.94 14.22 0.38
CA SER A 244 -3.73 13.42 0.60
C SER A 244 -3.87 12.00 0.09
N SER A 245 -5.11 11.49 -0.06
CA SER A 245 -5.36 10.15 -0.57
C SER A 245 -4.92 9.96 -2.02
N LEU A 246 -4.83 11.04 -2.82
CA LEU A 246 -4.27 11.00 -4.17
C LEU A 246 -2.80 10.55 -4.19
N MET A 247 -2.08 10.82 -3.08
CA MET A 247 -0.64 10.52 -2.96
C MET A 247 -0.36 9.27 -2.13
N ARG A 248 -1.38 8.51 -1.74
CA ARG A 248 -1.19 7.21 -1.09
C ARG A 248 -0.26 6.33 -1.93
N PRO A 249 0.66 5.60 -1.31
CA PRO A 249 1.63 4.79 -2.08
C PRO A 249 0.97 3.70 -2.94
N ASP A 250 -0.12 3.10 -2.49
CA ASP A 250 -0.90 2.11 -3.25
C ASP A 250 -1.60 2.73 -4.47
N VAL A 251 -2.21 3.91 -4.30
CA VAL A 251 -2.89 4.68 -5.35
C VAL A 251 -1.88 5.18 -6.39
N ARG A 252 -0.77 5.77 -5.93
CA ARG A 252 0.29 6.27 -6.81
C ARG A 252 0.96 5.15 -7.59
N ARG A 253 1.28 4.01 -6.95
CA ARG A 253 1.83 2.83 -7.61
C ARG A 253 0.93 2.31 -8.72
N PHE A 254 -0.40 2.30 -8.51
CA PHE A 254 -1.32 1.88 -9.56
C PHE A 254 -1.17 2.75 -10.81
N ARG A 255 -1.17 4.08 -10.66
CA ARG A 255 -0.98 5.02 -11.78
C ARG A 255 0.38 4.85 -12.46
N GLU A 256 1.45 4.73 -11.69
CA GLU A 256 2.80 4.51 -12.23
C GLU A 256 2.88 3.19 -13.01
N ARG A 257 2.30 2.11 -12.49
CA ARG A 257 2.25 0.83 -13.21
C ARG A 257 1.42 0.90 -14.49
N ILE A 258 0.35 1.70 -14.53
CA ILE A 258 -0.38 1.96 -15.79
C ILE A 258 0.54 2.67 -16.78
N MET A 259 1.23 3.71 -16.37
CA MET A 259 2.14 4.45 -17.24
C MET A 259 3.32 3.60 -17.75
N GLU A 260 3.86 2.71 -16.92
CA GLU A 260 5.08 1.96 -17.22
C GLU A 260 4.84 0.60 -17.86
N ARG A 261 3.74 -0.09 -17.50
CA ARG A 261 3.57 -1.52 -17.81
C ARG A 261 2.36 -1.83 -18.67
N TRP A 262 1.37 -0.92 -18.71
CA TRP A 262 0.19 -1.15 -19.51
C TRP A 262 0.41 -0.74 -20.96
N GLU A 263 0.08 -1.66 -21.85
CA GLU A 263 0.01 -1.45 -23.28
C GLU A 263 -1.27 -2.16 -23.77
N PRO A 264 -2.21 -1.45 -24.42
CA PRO A 264 -3.41 -2.09 -24.94
C PRO A 264 -3.05 -3.14 -26.01
N PRO A 265 -3.79 -4.23 -26.10
CA PRO A 265 -3.59 -5.21 -27.17
C PRO A 265 -3.67 -4.57 -28.55
N LYS A 266 -2.80 -4.96 -29.48
CA LYS A 266 -2.67 -4.34 -30.82
C LYS A 266 -3.96 -4.39 -31.66
N HIS A 267 -4.84 -5.34 -31.39
CA HIS A 267 -6.13 -5.48 -32.05
C HIS A 267 -7.20 -4.51 -31.52
N LYS A 268 -6.96 -3.87 -30.37
CA LYS A 268 -7.82 -2.82 -29.82
C LYS A 268 -7.64 -1.55 -30.65
N LYS A 269 -8.64 -1.19 -31.42
CA LYS A 269 -8.61 -0.06 -32.36
C LYS A 269 -9.46 1.12 -31.93
N ILE A 270 -10.40 0.88 -31.01
CA ILE A 270 -11.29 1.90 -30.47
C ILE A 270 -10.99 2.02 -28.98
N LEU A 271 -10.70 3.23 -28.50
CA LEU A 271 -10.65 3.54 -27.08
C LEU A 271 -12.01 4.07 -26.66
N LEU A 272 -12.67 3.37 -25.75
CA LEU A 272 -13.93 3.80 -25.14
C LEU A 272 -13.69 4.24 -23.71
N MET A 273 -13.90 5.52 -23.42
CA MET A 273 -13.84 6.08 -22.07
C MET A 273 -15.24 6.14 -21.47
N ILE A 274 -15.38 5.59 -20.26
CA ILE A 274 -16.64 5.50 -19.50
C ILE A 274 -16.41 5.92 -18.04
N PRO A 275 -17.43 6.45 -17.35
CA PRO A 275 -17.28 6.89 -15.97
C PRO A 275 -17.16 5.71 -15.02
N CYS A 276 -16.59 5.94 -13.85
CA CYS A 276 -16.56 5.01 -12.73
C CYS A 276 -17.95 4.78 -12.12
N SER A 277 -18.01 3.97 -11.08
CA SER A 277 -19.20 3.84 -10.24
C SER A 277 -18.83 3.69 -8.77
N ALA A 278 -19.78 4.00 -7.89
CA ALA A 278 -19.57 3.83 -6.44
C ALA A 278 -19.31 2.36 -6.08
N LYS A 279 -20.00 1.42 -6.75
CA LYS A 279 -19.82 -0.01 -6.49
C LYS A 279 -18.63 -0.57 -7.24
N LYS A 280 -17.76 -1.30 -6.54
CA LYS A 280 -16.57 -1.97 -7.08
C LYS A 280 -16.57 -3.47 -6.73
N PRO A 281 -15.91 -4.33 -7.54
CA PRO A 281 -15.40 -4.04 -8.89
C PRO A 281 -16.51 -3.55 -9.82
N TYR A 282 -16.15 -2.71 -10.79
CA TYR A 282 -17.13 -1.97 -11.61
C TYR A 282 -18.12 -2.88 -12.36
N TYR A 283 -17.69 -4.05 -12.87
CA TYR A 283 -18.57 -5.00 -13.57
C TYR A 283 -19.78 -5.44 -12.73
N THR A 284 -19.73 -5.27 -11.40
CA THR A 284 -20.85 -5.61 -10.50
C THR A 284 -21.88 -4.49 -10.36
N SER A 285 -21.59 -3.28 -10.86
CA SER A 285 -22.45 -2.11 -10.73
C SER A 285 -23.57 -2.10 -11.79
N LYS A 286 -24.64 -1.35 -11.50
CA LYS A 286 -25.77 -1.21 -12.44
C LYS A 286 -25.36 -0.45 -13.71
N SER A 287 -24.59 0.63 -13.58
CA SER A 287 -24.13 1.45 -14.72
C SER A 287 -23.27 0.65 -15.68
N HIS A 288 -22.28 -0.08 -15.16
CA HIS A 288 -21.40 -0.88 -16.01
C HIS A 288 -22.08 -2.08 -16.66
N ARG A 289 -23.15 -2.62 -16.08
CA ARG A 289 -23.98 -3.63 -16.76
C ARG A 289 -24.70 -3.06 -17.98
N LEU A 290 -25.18 -1.81 -17.91
CA LEU A 290 -25.76 -1.15 -19.08
C LEU A 290 -24.73 -0.94 -20.19
N PHE A 291 -23.50 -0.54 -19.85
CA PHE A 291 -22.42 -0.45 -20.84
C PHE A 291 -22.07 -1.83 -21.42
N GLU A 292 -21.99 -2.87 -20.59
CA GLU A 292 -21.77 -4.25 -21.03
C GLU A 292 -22.88 -4.72 -21.99
N GLU A 293 -24.16 -4.43 -21.73
CA GLU A 293 -25.29 -4.74 -22.62
C GLU A 293 -25.13 -4.07 -24.00
N VAL A 294 -24.67 -2.81 -24.03
CA VAL A 294 -24.35 -2.15 -25.30
C VAL A 294 -23.23 -2.89 -26.00
N LEU A 295 -22.10 -3.15 -25.33
CA LEU A 295 -20.93 -3.83 -25.92
C LEU A 295 -21.24 -5.23 -26.42
N LEU A 296 -22.07 -6.00 -25.71
CA LEU A 296 -22.51 -7.33 -26.12
C LEU A 296 -23.35 -7.30 -27.40
N SER A 297 -24.01 -6.18 -27.68
CA SER A 297 -24.79 -6.00 -28.92
C SER A 297 -23.93 -5.61 -30.14
N ILE A 298 -22.65 -5.23 -29.93
CA ILE A 298 -21.75 -4.79 -30.99
C ILE A 298 -21.00 -5.99 -31.59
N PRO A 299 -21.15 -6.25 -32.90
CA PRO A 299 -20.26 -7.18 -33.60
C PRO A 299 -18.82 -6.69 -33.52
N ASN A 300 -17.88 -7.59 -33.20
CA ASN A 300 -16.47 -7.23 -33.08
C ASN A 300 -16.12 -6.28 -31.89
N SER A 301 -16.91 -6.30 -30.80
CA SER A 301 -16.59 -5.54 -29.57
C SER A 301 -15.21 -5.85 -28.99
N CYS A 302 -14.58 -6.95 -29.38
CA CYS A 302 -13.18 -7.27 -29.04
C CYS A 302 -12.17 -6.22 -29.55
N ALA A 303 -12.53 -5.41 -30.54
CA ALA A 303 -11.68 -4.31 -31.02
C ALA A 303 -11.74 -3.05 -30.11
N ILE A 304 -12.56 -3.05 -29.08
CA ILE A 304 -12.76 -1.92 -28.17
C ILE A 304 -11.93 -2.13 -26.89
N GLN A 305 -11.13 -1.12 -26.53
CA GLN A 305 -10.49 -1.01 -25.23
C GLN A 305 -11.34 -0.10 -24.34
N GLU A 306 -11.85 -0.62 -23.24
CA GLU A 306 -12.54 0.18 -22.25
C GLU A 306 -11.53 0.80 -21.28
N LEU A 307 -11.70 2.10 -21.01
CA LEU A 307 -10.93 2.88 -20.05
C LEU A 307 -11.88 3.60 -19.10
N ILE A 308 -11.84 3.25 -17.83
CA ILE A 308 -12.71 3.83 -16.81
C ILE A 308 -12.04 5.07 -16.24
N ILE A 309 -12.72 6.21 -16.30
CA ILE A 309 -12.25 7.47 -15.75
C ILE A 309 -12.69 7.58 -14.30
N THR A 310 -11.75 7.88 -13.39
CA THR A 310 -12.02 7.85 -11.94
C THR A 310 -10.99 8.62 -11.12
N SER A 311 -11.38 9.12 -9.96
CA SER A 311 -10.47 9.50 -8.88
C SER A 311 -10.51 8.40 -7.79
N PRO A 312 -9.40 8.14 -7.09
CA PRO A 312 -8.08 8.77 -7.14
C PRO A 312 -7.10 8.11 -8.13
N LEU A 313 -7.54 7.11 -8.90
CA LEU A 313 -6.69 6.30 -9.76
C LEU A 313 -6.44 6.91 -11.15
N GLY A 314 -7.21 7.92 -11.53
CA GLY A 314 -7.15 8.58 -12.83
C GLY A 314 -7.84 7.77 -13.92
N THR A 315 -7.21 6.71 -14.40
CA THR A 315 -7.77 5.80 -15.39
C THR A 315 -7.57 4.35 -14.98
N VAL A 316 -8.59 3.52 -15.22
CA VAL A 316 -8.53 2.08 -14.97
C VAL A 316 -8.90 1.35 -16.27
N PRO A 317 -7.94 0.74 -16.99
CA PRO A 317 -8.27 -0.20 -18.06
C PRO A 317 -9.14 -1.34 -17.51
N ARG A 318 -10.15 -1.76 -18.28
CA ARG A 318 -11.16 -2.73 -17.85
C ARG A 318 -10.56 -4.00 -17.24
N GLU A 319 -9.47 -4.48 -17.80
CA GLU A 319 -8.79 -5.68 -17.34
C GLU A 319 -8.21 -5.57 -15.92
N PHE A 320 -8.02 -4.35 -15.38
CA PHE A 320 -7.47 -4.14 -14.04
C PHE A 320 -8.51 -3.78 -12.99
N GLU A 321 -9.81 -3.78 -13.33
CA GLU A 321 -10.86 -3.40 -12.38
C GLU A 321 -10.97 -4.31 -11.15
N THR A 322 -10.44 -5.55 -11.22
CA THR A 322 -10.37 -6.48 -10.10
C THR A 322 -9.10 -6.35 -9.26
N PHE A 323 -8.08 -5.67 -9.78
CA PHE A 323 -6.80 -5.50 -9.08
C PHE A 323 -6.91 -4.47 -7.96
N TYR A 324 -6.18 -4.72 -6.87
CA TYR A 324 -5.98 -3.72 -5.83
C TYR A 324 -5.13 -2.55 -6.38
N PRO A 325 -5.45 -1.31 -6.09
CA PRO A 325 -6.54 -0.80 -5.27
C PRO A 325 -7.87 -0.57 -6.03
N ALA A 326 -7.97 -0.80 -7.33
CA ALA A 326 -9.12 -0.44 -8.16
C ALA A 326 -10.44 -1.11 -7.72
N SER A 327 -10.35 -2.30 -7.12
CA SER A 327 -11.53 -3.04 -6.64
C SER A 327 -11.92 -2.74 -5.19
N GLN A 328 -11.11 -1.99 -4.42
CA GLN A 328 -11.30 -1.84 -2.98
C GLN A 328 -11.38 -0.39 -2.46
N TYR A 329 -11.09 0.62 -3.26
CA TYR A 329 -11.18 2.00 -2.79
C TYR A 329 -12.61 2.52 -2.74
N ASP A 330 -12.90 3.39 -1.78
CA ASP A 330 -14.09 4.22 -1.74
C ASP A 330 -13.70 5.70 -1.65
N ILE A 331 -14.49 6.57 -2.29
CA ILE A 331 -14.23 8.00 -2.39
C ILE A 331 -15.54 8.77 -2.34
N PRO A 332 -15.60 9.95 -1.69
CA PRO A 332 -16.76 10.82 -1.75
C PRO A 332 -17.06 11.25 -3.21
N VAL A 333 -18.29 11.01 -3.65
CA VAL A 333 -18.74 11.39 -5.00
C VAL A 333 -19.51 12.69 -4.92
N THR A 334 -18.92 13.76 -5.43
CA THR A 334 -19.52 15.12 -5.41
C THR A 334 -19.97 15.62 -6.77
N GLY A 335 -19.47 14.99 -7.86
CA GLY A 335 -19.62 15.50 -9.23
C GLY A 335 -18.72 16.69 -9.55
N ASN A 336 -17.89 17.13 -8.60
CA ASN A 336 -16.91 18.18 -8.80
C ASN A 336 -15.51 17.60 -8.72
N TRP A 337 -14.63 18.01 -9.61
CA TRP A 337 -13.26 17.55 -9.74
C TRP A 337 -12.28 18.66 -9.38
N ASP A 338 -11.29 18.35 -8.55
CA ASP A 338 -10.18 19.27 -8.28
C ASP A 338 -9.25 19.37 -9.49
N LEU A 339 -8.60 20.51 -9.67
CA LEU A 339 -7.65 20.71 -10.78
C LEU A 339 -6.55 19.65 -10.81
N GLU A 340 -6.05 19.23 -9.67
CA GLU A 340 -5.02 18.18 -9.58
C GLU A 340 -5.56 16.81 -10.01
N GLU A 341 -6.83 16.51 -9.76
CA GLU A 341 -7.50 15.30 -10.27
C GLU A 341 -7.67 15.36 -11.78
N ILE A 342 -8.11 16.51 -12.30
CA ILE A 342 -8.26 16.74 -13.74
C ILE A 342 -6.92 16.59 -14.44
N ASP A 343 -5.86 17.27 -13.98
CA ASP A 343 -4.51 17.19 -14.55
C ASP A 343 -3.99 15.74 -14.56
N MET A 344 -4.20 15.01 -13.47
CA MET A 344 -3.81 13.61 -13.34
C MET A 344 -4.54 12.74 -14.37
N ILE A 345 -5.85 12.88 -14.50
CA ILE A 345 -6.66 12.13 -15.45
C ILE A 345 -6.24 12.47 -16.88
N GLN A 346 -6.11 13.75 -17.20
CA GLN A 346 -5.71 14.21 -18.53
C GLN A 346 -4.35 13.64 -18.95
N ASN A 347 -3.38 13.57 -18.03
CA ASN A 347 -2.07 12.97 -18.30
C ASN A 347 -2.17 11.48 -18.63
N LEU A 348 -3.00 10.72 -17.88
CA LEU A 348 -3.22 9.30 -18.13
C LEU A 348 -4.05 9.05 -19.41
N VAL A 349 -4.99 9.92 -19.72
CA VAL A 349 -5.76 9.86 -20.99
C VAL A 349 -4.85 10.14 -22.18
N ARG A 350 -3.98 11.16 -22.12
CA ARG A 350 -2.97 11.39 -23.16
C ARG A 350 -2.05 10.18 -23.37
N HIS A 351 -1.63 9.56 -22.28
CA HIS A 351 -0.83 8.33 -22.33
C HIS A 351 -1.61 7.20 -23.02
N ALA A 352 -2.85 6.95 -22.63
CA ALA A 352 -3.69 5.95 -23.28
C ALA A 352 -3.88 6.23 -24.78
N ALA A 353 -4.18 7.48 -25.14
CA ALA A 353 -4.38 7.89 -26.55
C ALA A 353 -3.10 7.75 -27.39
N SER A 354 -1.90 7.87 -26.77
CA SER A 354 -0.61 7.76 -27.46
C SER A 354 -0.34 6.39 -28.09
N PHE A 355 -1.09 5.35 -27.72
CA PHE A 355 -0.99 4.03 -28.33
C PHE A 355 -1.58 3.92 -29.74
N GLY A 356 -2.19 5.00 -30.26
CA GLY A 356 -2.58 5.09 -31.66
C GLY A 356 -3.88 4.33 -31.99
N PHE A 357 -4.91 4.51 -31.19
CA PHE A 357 -6.25 4.04 -31.52
C PHE A 357 -6.78 4.74 -32.77
N GLU A 358 -7.49 4.01 -33.61
CA GLU A 358 -8.09 4.56 -34.83
C GLU A 358 -9.26 5.49 -34.54
N LYS A 359 -9.97 5.22 -33.42
CA LYS A 359 -11.04 6.06 -32.91
C LYS A 359 -11.00 6.14 -31.39
N ILE A 360 -11.35 7.31 -30.87
CA ILE A 360 -11.55 7.54 -29.45
C ILE A 360 -13.01 7.98 -29.24
N VAL A 361 -13.71 7.31 -28.35
CA VAL A 361 -15.12 7.56 -28.02
C VAL A 361 -15.21 7.83 -26.53
N CYS A 362 -15.92 8.87 -26.13
CA CYS A 362 -16.21 9.15 -24.74
C CYS A 362 -17.72 9.09 -24.48
N ASN A 363 -18.09 8.45 -23.37
CA ASN A 363 -19.46 8.37 -22.86
C ASN A 363 -19.41 8.66 -21.36
N LEU A 364 -19.11 9.92 -21.02
CA LEU A 364 -18.70 10.33 -19.65
C LEU A 364 -19.71 11.26 -18.97
N GLY A 365 -20.68 11.82 -19.70
CA GLY A 365 -21.55 12.87 -19.19
C GLY A 365 -20.77 14.18 -19.02
N SER A 366 -20.86 14.78 -17.85
CA SER A 366 -20.17 16.06 -17.54
C SER A 366 -18.64 15.97 -17.59
N GLU A 367 -18.06 14.78 -17.38
CA GLU A 367 -16.62 14.58 -17.43
C GLU A 367 -16.05 14.58 -18.86
N SER A 368 -16.91 14.53 -19.90
CA SER A 368 -16.49 14.62 -21.30
C SER A 368 -15.72 15.92 -21.56
N GLU A 369 -16.11 17.03 -20.94
CA GLU A 369 -15.57 18.36 -21.19
C GLU A 369 -14.04 18.40 -20.97
N PHE A 370 -13.54 18.03 -19.79
CA PHE A 370 -12.11 18.08 -19.50
C PHE A 370 -11.29 17.00 -20.22
N VAL A 371 -11.93 15.91 -20.65
CA VAL A 371 -11.27 14.89 -21.48
C VAL A 371 -11.08 15.38 -22.91
N GLN A 372 -12.08 16.06 -23.49
CA GLN A 372 -12.01 16.65 -24.83
C GLN A 372 -10.96 17.77 -24.97
N GLU A 373 -10.55 18.38 -23.87
CA GLU A 373 -9.44 19.36 -23.89
C GLU A 373 -8.10 18.74 -24.29
N VAL A 374 -7.94 17.41 -24.15
CA VAL A 374 -6.65 16.74 -24.31
C VAL A 374 -6.62 15.66 -25.39
N VAL A 375 -7.78 15.18 -25.82
CA VAL A 375 -7.90 14.21 -26.92
C VAL A 375 -9.13 14.51 -27.77
N ASP A 376 -8.98 14.39 -29.10
CA ASP A 376 -10.12 14.45 -30.01
C ASP A 376 -10.90 13.14 -29.90
N CYS A 377 -12.15 13.23 -29.44
CA CYS A 377 -13.00 12.06 -29.25
C CYS A 377 -14.48 12.35 -29.61
N ILE A 378 -15.19 11.29 -29.98
CA ILE A 378 -16.62 11.35 -30.26
C ILE A 378 -17.37 11.28 -28.93
N ASP A 379 -18.02 12.35 -28.51
CA ASP A 379 -18.89 12.36 -27.32
C ASP A 379 -20.26 11.77 -27.68
N THR A 380 -20.62 10.72 -26.94
CA THR A 380 -21.91 10.05 -27.09
C THR A 380 -22.91 10.43 -26.02
N SER A 381 -22.47 11.15 -24.99
CA SER A 381 -23.34 11.60 -23.90
C SER A 381 -24.10 12.90 -24.23
N ASP A 382 -23.53 13.78 -25.05
CA ASP A 382 -24.09 15.10 -25.40
C ASP A 382 -24.57 15.88 -24.17
N GLY A 383 -23.81 15.83 -23.07
CA GLY A 383 -24.16 16.48 -21.79
C GLY A 383 -25.23 15.74 -20.96
N ASN A 384 -25.80 14.64 -21.46
CA ASN A 384 -26.69 13.78 -20.68
C ASN A 384 -25.89 12.86 -19.74
N SER A 385 -26.59 12.25 -18.77
CA SER A 385 -25.97 11.17 -17.99
C SER A 385 -25.48 10.06 -18.91
N ALA A 386 -24.28 9.55 -18.66
CA ALA A 386 -23.67 8.45 -19.44
C ALA A 386 -24.54 7.18 -19.52
N THR A 387 -25.48 7.01 -18.60
CA THR A 387 -26.43 5.88 -18.56
C THR A 387 -27.83 6.23 -19.02
N SER A 388 -28.05 7.43 -19.56
CA SER A 388 -29.35 7.78 -20.15
C SER A 388 -29.64 6.95 -21.39
N PRO A 389 -30.91 6.67 -21.71
CA PRO A 389 -31.29 5.92 -22.94
C PRO A 389 -30.74 6.57 -24.21
N GLU A 390 -30.68 7.89 -24.26
CA GLU A 390 -30.17 8.67 -25.40
C GLU A 390 -28.66 8.46 -25.55
N ALA A 391 -27.88 8.60 -24.49
CA ALA A 391 -26.44 8.39 -24.48
C ALA A 391 -26.07 6.94 -24.84
N LEU A 392 -26.77 5.94 -24.28
CA LEU A 392 -26.55 4.53 -24.58
C LEU A 392 -26.94 4.18 -26.02
N SER A 393 -28.00 4.79 -26.56
CA SER A 393 -28.41 4.59 -27.97
C SER A 393 -27.37 5.15 -28.94
N LYS A 394 -26.89 6.39 -28.68
CA LYS A 394 -25.85 7.02 -29.49
C LYS A 394 -24.52 6.26 -29.38
N LEU A 395 -24.13 5.81 -28.16
CA LEU A 395 -22.96 4.98 -27.96
C LEU A 395 -23.02 3.71 -28.81
N ARG A 396 -24.19 3.01 -28.83
CA ARG A 396 -24.39 1.81 -29.64
C ARG A 396 -24.26 2.10 -31.12
N GLU A 397 -24.87 3.18 -31.61
CA GLU A 397 -24.82 3.60 -33.01
C GLU A 397 -23.38 3.85 -33.47
N VAL A 398 -22.63 4.69 -32.74
CA VAL A 398 -21.25 5.02 -33.04
C VAL A 398 -20.36 3.78 -33.01
N LEU A 399 -20.44 2.96 -31.95
CA LEU A 399 -19.62 1.74 -31.86
C LEU A 399 -19.99 0.70 -32.94
N MET A 400 -21.26 0.58 -33.30
CA MET A 400 -21.70 -0.31 -34.37
C MET A 400 -21.09 0.11 -35.71
N GLU A 401 -21.15 1.40 -36.04
CA GLU A 401 -20.58 1.95 -37.27
C GLU A 401 -19.05 1.76 -37.32
N GLU A 402 -18.32 2.12 -36.24
CA GLU A 402 -16.87 2.07 -36.25
C GLU A 402 -16.33 0.62 -36.19
N CYS A 403 -16.96 -0.28 -35.44
CA CYS A 403 -16.53 -1.67 -35.37
C CYS A 403 -16.74 -2.46 -36.65
N GLN A 404 -17.73 -2.07 -37.47
CA GLN A 404 -17.98 -2.72 -38.80
C GLN A 404 -16.86 -2.44 -39.81
N LYS A 405 -16.11 -1.36 -39.64
CA LYS A 405 -14.99 -0.97 -40.49
C LYS A 405 -13.71 -1.75 -40.20
N LEU A 406 -13.65 -2.40 -39.02
CA LEU A 406 -12.45 -3.06 -38.51
C LEU A 406 -12.41 -4.56 -38.85
N GLU A 407 -11.20 -5.08 -38.97
CA GLU A 407 -10.95 -6.51 -39.07
C GLU A 407 -11.51 -7.27 -37.88
N LYS A 408 -12.17 -8.39 -38.09
CA LYS A 408 -12.82 -9.17 -37.05
C LYS A 408 -11.80 -9.83 -36.13
N VAL A 409 -11.91 -9.58 -34.84
CA VAL A 409 -11.06 -10.15 -33.81
C VAL A 409 -11.72 -11.36 -33.14
N PRO A 410 -11.08 -12.54 -33.14
CA PRO A 410 -11.57 -13.68 -32.37
C PRO A 410 -11.58 -13.42 -30.86
N ARG A 411 -12.67 -13.80 -30.19
CA ARG A 411 -12.78 -13.66 -28.73
C ARG A 411 -11.67 -14.40 -27.96
N SER A 412 -11.13 -15.48 -28.50
CA SER A 412 -10.01 -16.22 -27.90
C SER A 412 -8.71 -15.39 -27.90
N VAL A 413 -8.44 -14.67 -28.98
CA VAL A 413 -7.28 -13.77 -29.08
C VAL A 413 -7.42 -12.62 -28.09
N ASP A 414 -8.57 -11.97 -28.08
CA ASP A 414 -8.84 -10.87 -27.15
C ASP A 414 -8.63 -11.30 -25.68
N ARG A 415 -9.16 -12.46 -25.31
CA ARG A 415 -9.02 -13.00 -23.95
C ARG A 415 -7.57 -13.31 -23.57
N ILE A 416 -6.78 -13.87 -24.49
CA ILE A 416 -5.35 -14.16 -24.27
C ILE A 416 -4.60 -12.85 -24.05
N GLU A 417 -4.80 -11.86 -24.91
CA GLU A 417 -4.07 -10.59 -24.80
C GLU A 417 -4.50 -9.76 -23.60
N MET A 418 -5.78 -9.80 -23.20
CA MET A 418 -6.25 -9.20 -21.95
C MET A 418 -5.52 -9.79 -20.73
N VAL A 419 -5.42 -11.13 -20.64
CA VAL A 419 -4.71 -11.77 -19.53
C VAL A 419 -3.20 -11.57 -19.64
N ARG A 420 -2.63 -11.45 -20.85
CA ARG A 420 -1.23 -11.06 -21.06
C ARG A 420 -0.94 -9.66 -20.48
N SER A 421 -1.85 -8.70 -20.70
CA SER A 421 -1.79 -7.36 -20.10
C SER A 421 -1.81 -7.45 -18.58
N MET A 422 -2.67 -8.28 -17.98
CA MET A 422 -2.71 -8.51 -16.53
C MET A 422 -1.38 -9.08 -16.00
N CYS A 423 -0.79 -10.06 -16.67
CA CYS A 423 0.51 -10.61 -16.28
C CYS A 423 1.65 -9.58 -16.37
N ARG A 424 1.64 -8.74 -17.41
CA ARG A 424 2.60 -7.62 -17.55
C ARG A 424 2.46 -6.61 -16.42
N TYR A 425 1.26 -6.25 -16.07
CA TYR A 425 1.00 -5.33 -14.95
C TYR A 425 1.48 -5.91 -13.62
N GLN A 426 1.19 -7.18 -13.35
CA GLN A 426 1.48 -7.84 -12.08
C GLN A 426 2.97 -8.17 -11.92
N PHE A 427 3.59 -8.81 -12.90
CA PHE A 427 4.95 -9.37 -12.80
C PHE A 427 6.03 -8.52 -13.49
N GLY A 428 5.65 -7.44 -14.19
CA GLY A 428 6.54 -6.70 -15.08
C GLY A 428 6.33 -7.08 -16.54
N LYS A 429 6.87 -6.29 -17.46
CA LYS A 429 6.65 -6.45 -18.92
C LYS A 429 6.93 -7.87 -19.42
N GLU A 430 7.97 -8.49 -18.90
CA GLU A 430 8.39 -9.86 -19.24
C GLU A 430 7.40 -10.93 -18.77
N GLY A 431 6.60 -10.62 -17.74
CA GLY A 431 5.56 -11.53 -17.22
C GLY A 431 4.50 -11.91 -18.25
N GLY A 432 4.34 -11.11 -19.32
CA GLY A 432 3.49 -11.43 -20.45
C GLY A 432 3.84 -12.74 -21.16
N ALA A 433 5.07 -13.22 -21.05
CA ALA A 433 5.52 -14.50 -21.63
C ALA A 433 4.79 -15.74 -21.03
N MET A 434 4.12 -15.57 -19.89
CA MET A 434 3.22 -16.62 -19.37
C MET A 434 2.13 -17.04 -20.38
N LEU A 435 1.77 -16.15 -21.30
CA LEU A 435 0.74 -16.41 -22.32
C LEU A 435 1.32 -16.95 -23.64
N ASP A 436 2.64 -17.15 -23.79
CA ASP A 436 3.23 -17.68 -25.01
C ASP A 436 2.87 -19.16 -25.16
N GLY A 437 2.17 -19.49 -26.24
CA GLY A 437 1.64 -20.84 -26.48
C GLY A 437 0.50 -21.25 -25.53
N ALA A 438 -0.02 -20.31 -24.72
CA ALA A 438 -1.09 -20.60 -23.78
C ALA A 438 -2.47 -20.25 -24.37
N SER A 439 -3.49 -20.85 -23.80
CA SER A 439 -4.90 -20.50 -23.98
C SER A 439 -5.49 -20.00 -22.66
N VAL A 440 -6.59 -19.27 -22.75
CA VAL A 440 -7.33 -18.80 -21.58
C VAL A 440 -8.75 -19.35 -21.61
N VAL A 441 -9.13 -20.08 -20.56
CA VAL A 441 -10.43 -20.71 -20.43
C VAL A 441 -11.19 -20.15 -19.21
N GLY A 442 -12.52 -20.29 -19.24
CA GLY A 442 -13.38 -19.80 -18.17
C GLY A 442 -14.20 -18.59 -18.58
N LYS A 443 -14.94 -18.02 -17.64
CA LYS A 443 -15.75 -16.80 -17.81
C LYS A 443 -15.22 -15.74 -16.84
N TYR A 444 -14.97 -14.53 -17.35
CA TYR A 444 -14.55 -13.41 -16.50
C TYR A 444 -15.50 -13.22 -15.31
N PRO A 445 -14.99 -13.01 -14.10
CA PRO A 445 -13.57 -12.85 -13.74
C PRO A 445 -12.83 -14.15 -13.34
N TYR A 446 -13.40 -15.34 -13.57
CA TYR A 446 -12.77 -16.63 -13.28
C TYR A 446 -12.05 -17.15 -14.53
N LEU A 447 -10.78 -16.79 -14.70
CA LEU A 447 -10.01 -17.14 -15.90
C LEU A 447 -8.81 -18.01 -15.52
N LYS A 448 -8.59 -19.11 -16.26
CA LYS A 448 -7.45 -20.01 -16.12
C LYS A 448 -6.53 -19.89 -17.32
N ILE A 449 -5.23 -19.79 -17.06
CA ILE A 449 -4.17 -19.83 -18.08
C ILE A 449 -3.77 -21.30 -18.25
N MET A 450 -3.91 -21.82 -19.46
CA MET A 450 -3.63 -23.22 -19.76
C MET A 450 -2.59 -23.33 -20.88
N ARG A 451 -1.57 -24.18 -20.72
CA ARG A 451 -0.58 -24.53 -21.75
C ARG A 451 -0.43 -26.04 -21.80
N ASP A 452 -0.62 -26.65 -22.98
CA ASP A 452 -0.50 -28.09 -23.20
C ASP A 452 -1.32 -28.95 -22.21
N GLY A 453 -2.53 -28.46 -21.87
CA GLY A 453 -3.43 -29.12 -20.92
C GLY A 453 -3.10 -28.87 -19.44
N VAL A 454 -2.02 -28.15 -19.14
CA VAL A 454 -1.57 -27.84 -17.77
C VAL A 454 -1.95 -26.41 -17.39
N GLN A 455 -2.44 -26.20 -16.17
CA GLN A 455 -2.79 -24.87 -15.65
C GLN A 455 -1.53 -24.17 -15.14
N LEU A 456 -1.26 -22.96 -15.66
CA LEU A 456 -0.16 -22.10 -15.21
C LEU A 456 -0.59 -21.14 -14.10
N GLY A 457 -1.82 -20.65 -14.16
CA GLY A 457 -2.33 -19.70 -13.16
C GLY A 457 -3.82 -19.46 -13.33
N MET A 458 -4.37 -18.67 -12.41
CA MET A 458 -5.80 -18.36 -12.41
C MET A 458 -6.07 -16.97 -11.85
N LEU A 459 -6.92 -16.20 -12.53
CA LEU A 459 -7.56 -15.01 -11.99
C LEU A 459 -8.82 -15.43 -11.23
N THR A 460 -9.01 -14.87 -10.02
CA THR A 460 -10.27 -14.93 -9.29
C THR A 460 -10.60 -13.56 -8.70
N PRO A 461 -11.88 -13.17 -8.57
CA PRO A 461 -12.25 -11.88 -7.98
C PRO A 461 -11.84 -11.74 -6.52
N GLU A 462 -11.81 -12.83 -5.75
CA GLU A 462 -11.42 -12.84 -4.35
C GLU A 462 -9.94 -12.47 -4.17
N ARG A 463 -9.11 -12.88 -5.12
CA ARG A 463 -7.69 -12.52 -5.12
C ARG A 463 -7.41 -11.22 -5.87
N GLY A 464 -8.21 -10.94 -6.90
CA GLY A 464 -8.08 -9.76 -7.75
C GLY A 464 -6.88 -9.76 -8.69
N MET A 465 -6.04 -10.82 -8.65
CA MET A 465 -4.81 -10.97 -9.42
C MET A 465 -4.59 -12.42 -9.85
N ILE A 466 -3.60 -12.63 -10.72
CA ILE A 466 -3.21 -13.97 -11.18
C ILE A 466 -2.50 -14.70 -10.06
N SER A 467 -3.05 -15.83 -9.65
CA SER A 467 -2.42 -16.79 -8.73
C SER A 467 -1.68 -17.86 -9.52
N LEU A 468 -0.49 -18.27 -9.04
CA LEU A 468 0.40 -19.21 -9.72
C LEU A 468 0.16 -20.66 -9.30
N THR A 469 0.31 -21.59 -10.23
CA THR A 469 0.63 -23.00 -9.98
C THR A 469 2.14 -23.20 -9.95
N LEU A 470 2.63 -24.43 -9.72
CA LEU A 470 4.07 -24.73 -9.84
C LEU A 470 4.58 -24.50 -11.26
N GLU A 471 3.79 -24.89 -12.26
CA GLU A 471 4.15 -24.74 -13.66
C GLU A 471 4.18 -23.27 -14.10
N GLY A 472 3.26 -22.43 -13.56
CA GLY A 472 3.33 -20.99 -13.76
C GLY A 472 4.52 -20.35 -13.04
N ALA A 473 4.84 -20.81 -11.84
CA ALA A 473 6.00 -20.37 -11.11
C ALA A 473 7.32 -20.75 -11.84
N GLU A 474 7.36 -21.90 -12.53
CA GLU A 474 8.51 -22.30 -13.35
C GLU A 474 8.76 -21.30 -14.48
N VAL A 475 7.71 -20.83 -15.17
CA VAL A 475 7.84 -19.78 -16.20
C VAL A 475 8.45 -18.51 -15.63
N LEU A 476 7.94 -18.02 -14.49
CA LEU A 476 8.49 -16.82 -13.84
C LEU A 476 9.89 -17.05 -13.29
N SER A 477 10.18 -18.29 -12.83
CA SER A 477 11.51 -18.70 -12.41
C SER A 477 12.54 -18.51 -13.52
N GLN A 478 12.25 -18.99 -14.72
CA GLN A 478 13.14 -18.85 -15.89
C GLN A 478 13.36 -17.38 -16.29
N LEU A 479 12.38 -16.50 -16.01
CA LEU A 479 12.45 -15.06 -16.27
C LEU A 479 13.10 -14.27 -15.12
N ASN A 480 13.47 -14.89 -14.01
CA ASN A 480 13.95 -14.22 -12.78
C ASN A 480 12.98 -13.16 -12.24
N LEU A 481 11.69 -13.45 -12.26
CA LEU A 481 10.65 -12.56 -11.74
C LEU A 481 10.12 -13.02 -10.39
N ASN A 482 10.11 -12.11 -9.40
CA ASN A 482 9.63 -12.35 -8.03
C ASN A 482 10.25 -13.58 -7.36
N VAL A 483 11.56 -13.79 -7.55
CA VAL A 483 12.29 -14.96 -7.06
C VAL A 483 12.80 -14.74 -5.64
N ILE A 484 12.63 -15.78 -4.81
CA ILE A 484 13.22 -15.92 -3.48
C ILE A 484 14.10 -17.17 -3.50
N GLU A 485 15.38 -17.02 -3.18
CA GLU A 485 16.31 -18.13 -3.02
C GLU A 485 16.38 -18.54 -1.55
N ILE A 486 16.24 -19.82 -1.24
CA ILE A 486 16.28 -20.37 0.12
C ILE A 486 17.49 -21.27 0.35
N GLY A 487 17.83 -21.48 1.62
CA GLY A 487 18.83 -22.46 2.03
C GLY A 487 18.43 -23.89 1.67
N ASP A 488 19.35 -24.85 1.87
CA ASP A 488 19.11 -26.26 1.53
C ASP A 488 18.27 -26.98 2.61
N PHE A 489 16.96 -26.71 2.59
CA PHE A 489 15.97 -27.37 3.43
C PHE A 489 14.65 -27.59 2.67
N ASP A 490 13.79 -28.44 3.22
CA ASP A 490 12.48 -28.74 2.61
C ASP A 490 11.43 -27.73 3.03
N LEU A 491 10.70 -27.18 2.05
CA LEU A 491 9.59 -26.27 2.29
C LEU A 491 8.46 -26.96 3.07
N THR A 492 7.93 -26.25 4.05
CA THR A 492 6.72 -26.60 4.79
C THR A 492 5.52 -25.74 4.32
N GLY A 493 4.56 -25.42 5.18
CA GLY A 493 3.42 -24.55 4.88
C GLY A 493 3.76 -23.07 4.90
N SER A 494 4.83 -22.68 5.61
CA SER A 494 5.32 -21.32 5.76
C SER A 494 6.82 -21.28 5.52
N LEU A 495 7.29 -20.23 4.86
CA LEU A 495 8.70 -19.90 4.75
C LEU A 495 9.01 -18.74 5.68
N PHE A 496 9.91 -18.97 6.63
CA PHE A 496 10.37 -17.94 7.55
C PHE A 496 11.61 -17.24 7.01
N SER A 497 11.77 -15.96 7.32
CA SER A 497 12.87 -15.12 6.83
C SER A 497 14.26 -15.69 7.12
N VAL A 498 14.45 -16.38 8.25
CA VAL A 498 15.73 -17.04 8.59
C VAL A 498 16.18 -18.07 7.55
N GLY A 499 15.27 -18.63 6.77
CA GLY A 499 15.58 -19.59 5.70
C GLY A 499 15.86 -18.96 4.35
N ILE A 500 15.75 -17.64 4.22
CA ILE A 500 15.94 -16.92 2.95
C ILE A 500 17.41 -16.51 2.80
N VAL A 501 17.98 -16.82 1.64
CA VAL A 501 19.34 -16.43 1.25
C VAL A 501 19.33 -15.10 0.51
N SER A 502 18.38 -14.93 -0.42
CA SER A 502 18.17 -13.69 -1.17
C SER A 502 16.74 -13.59 -1.67
N ALA A 503 16.28 -12.39 -1.95
CA ALA A 503 14.97 -12.13 -2.51
C ALA A 503 15.04 -10.98 -3.52
N ASP A 504 14.21 -11.04 -4.56
CA ASP A 504 14.06 -9.96 -5.53
C ASP A 504 13.53 -8.71 -4.82
N GLU A 505 14.24 -7.61 -4.91
CA GLU A 505 13.87 -6.32 -4.27
C GLU A 505 12.55 -5.74 -4.80
N ARG A 506 12.08 -6.20 -5.97
CA ARG A 506 10.79 -5.80 -6.55
C ARG A 506 9.60 -6.43 -5.84
N ILE A 507 9.78 -7.46 -5.03
CA ILE A 507 8.71 -8.11 -4.28
C ILE A 507 8.11 -7.14 -3.25
N ARG A 508 6.78 -7.07 -3.24
CA ARG A 508 5.98 -6.33 -2.28
C ARG A 508 5.13 -7.29 -1.44
N PRO A 509 4.73 -6.91 -0.22
CA PRO A 509 3.79 -7.73 0.55
C PRO A 509 2.52 -8.00 -0.27
N GLY A 510 2.11 -9.25 -0.34
CA GLY A 510 0.97 -9.70 -1.14
C GLY A 510 1.29 -10.21 -2.54
N ASP A 511 2.51 -10.03 -3.04
CA ASP A 511 2.92 -10.54 -4.36
C ASP A 511 2.92 -12.08 -4.39
N GLU A 512 2.63 -12.61 -5.58
CA GLU A 512 2.92 -13.99 -5.95
C GLU A 512 4.43 -14.15 -6.12
N VAL A 513 5.01 -15.11 -5.45
CA VAL A 513 6.45 -15.33 -5.45
C VAL A 513 6.85 -16.75 -5.87
N VAL A 514 8.01 -16.82 -6.48
CA VAL A 514 8.69 -18.06 -6.86
C VAL A 514 9.74 -18.38 -5.80
N ILE A 515 9.73 -19.59 -5.28
CA ILE A 515 10.70 -20.05 -4.29
C ILE A 515 11.65 -21.03 -4.96
N ARG A 516 12.94 -20.75 -4.94
CA ARG A 516 14.01 -21.60 -5.45
C ARG A 516 14.87 -22.13 -4.31
N ARG A 517 15.43 -23.30 -4.55
CA ARG A 517 16.46 -23.90 -3.73
C ARG A 517 17.58 -24.39 -4.65
N ASN A 518 18.80 -23.91 -4.42
CA ASN A 518 19.96 -24.22 -5.28
C ASN A 518 19.71 -23.88 -6.76
N GLY A 519 18.98 -22.77 -7.03
CA GLY A 519 18.62 -22.34 -8.38
C GLY A 519 17.45 -23.07 -9.04
N GLU A 520 16.94 -24.15 -8.42
CA GLU A 520 15.81 -24.94 -8.94
C GLU A 520 14.49 -24.56 -8.25
N LEU A 521 13.38 -24.65 -8.96
CA LEU A 521 12.06 -24.40 -8.38
C LEU A 521 11.80 -25.33 -7.20
N ALA A 522 11.46 -24.78 -6.06
CA ALA A 522 11.06 -25.50 -4.85
C ALA A 522 9.58 -25.31 -4.52
N GLY A 523 8.98 -24.15 -4.89
CA GLY A 523 7.60 -23.87 -4.61
C GLY A 523 7.14 -22.48 -5.05
N THR A 524 5.92 -22.13 -4.70
CA THR A 524 5.33 -20.80 -4.90
C THR A 524 4.40 -20.46 -3.74
N GLY A 525 4.17 -19.18 -3.52
CA GLY A 525 3.32 -18.68 -2.45
C GLY A 525 3.05 -17.19 -2.56
N VAL A 526 2.59 -16.62 -1.46
CA VAL A 526 2.29 -15.19 -1.32
C VAL A 526 3.25 -14.57 -0.32
N SER A 527 3.90 -13.49 -0.72
CA SER A 527 4.81 -12.75 0.17
C SER A 527 4.05 -12.06 1.31
N LEU A 528 4.61 -12.07 2.50
CA LEU A 528 4.13 -11.34 3.67
C LEU A 528 5.06 -10.18 4.04
N MET A 529 6.24 -10.13 3.43
CA MET A 529 7.26 -9.09 3.58
C MET A 529 7.67 -8.55 2.22
N SER A 530 8.28 -7.38 2.17
CA SER A 530 8.99 -6.91 0.98
C SER A 530 10.27 -7.72 0.74
N GLY A 531 10.76 -7.75 -0.50
CA GLY A 531 12.02 -8.44 -0.82
C GLY A 531 13.21 -7.93 -0.02
N SER A 532 13.31 -6.61 0.17
CA SER A 532 14.35 -5.98 1.00
C SER A 532 14.27 -6.43 2.47
N GLU A 533 13.05 -6.56 3.01
CA GLU A 533 12.84 -7.01 4.38
C GLU A 533 13.18 -8.49 4.56
N MET A 534 12.82 -9.33 3.58
CA MET A 534 13.09 -10.77 3.63
C MET A 534 14.58 -11.10 3.78
N ALA A 535 15.43 -10.34 3.07
CA ALA A 535 16.88 -10.57 3.09
C ALA A 535 17.53 -10.12 4.41
N ASP A 536 16.94 -9.13 5.11
CA ASP A 536 17.48 -8.58 6.35
C ASP A 536 16.86 -9.18 7.61
N SER A 537 15.59 -9.55 7.57
CA SER A 537 14.86 -10.05 8.76
C SER A 537 15.37 -11.42 9.20
N ARG A 538 15.51 -11.59 10.53
CA ARG A 538 15.92 -12.86 11.15
C ARG A 538 14.75 -13.68 11.69
N ARG A 539 13.54 -13.14 11.69
CA ARG A 539 12.31 -13.78 12.18
C ARG A 539 11.08 -13.30 11.44
N GLY A 540 10.04 -14.05 11.59
CA GLY A 540 8.73 -13.80 11.00
C GLY A 540 8.49 -14.64 9.76
N GLU A 541 7.23 -14.86 9.48
CA GLU A 541 6.78 -15.54 8.27
C GLU A 541 6.95 -14.59 7.07
N ALA A 542 7.78 -14.99 6.13
CA ALA A 542 8.07 -14.18 4.94
C ALA A 542 7.19 -14.55 3.75
N VAL A 543 6.82 -15.84 3.64
CA VAL A 543 5.96 -16.34 2.57
C VAL A 543 4.98 -17.36 3.10
N LYS A 544 3.71 -17.18 2.79
CA LYS A 544 2.69 -18.22 2.92
C LYS A 544 2.77 -19.13 1.70
N VAL A 545 3.38 -20.31 1.87
CA VAL A 545 3.60 -21.28 0.79
C VAL A 545 2.25 -21.90 0.39
N ARG A 546 1.95 -21.91 -0.92
CA ARG A 546 0.73 -22.54 -1.47
C ARG A 546 1.01 -23.87 -2.13
N HIS A 547 2.04 -23.92 -2.96
CA HIS A 547 2.45 -25.12 -3.65
C HIS A 547 3.93 -25.36 -3.45
N LYS A 548 4.31 -26.61 -3.28
CA LYS A 548 5.70 -27.04 -3.09
C LYS A 548 5.99 -28.32 -3.84
N ILE A 549 7.23 -28.45 -4.33
CA ILE A 549 7.72 -29.67 -4.92
C ILE A 549 8.08 -30.64 -3.78
N LYS A 550 7.51 -31.84 -3.81
CA LYS A 550 7.87 -32.89 -2.87
C LYS A 550 9.20 -33.49 -3.33
N LYS A 551 10.20 -33.63 -2.43
CA LYS A 551 11.36 -34.51 -2.71
C LYS A 551 10.82 -35.90 -3.01
N LYS A 552 11.26 -36.46 -4.14
CA LYS A 552 11.04 -37.88 -4.47
C LYS A 552 11.87 -38.76 -3.55
#